data_8d85dfaa29bef68884576369336754dc
#
_entry.id   8d85dfaa29bef68884576369336754dc
#
_cell.length_a   1.000
_cell.length_b   1.000
_cell.length_c   1.000
_cell.angle_alpha   90.00
_cell.angle_beta   90.00
_cell.angle_gamma   90.00
#
_symmetry.space_group_name_H-M   'P 1'
#
loop_
_entity.id
_entity.type
_entity.pdbx_description
1 polymer ?
#
loop_
_entity_poly.entity_id
_entity_poly.type
_entity_poly.pdbx_seq_one_letter_code
_entity_poly.pdbx_strand_id
1 'polypeptide(L)'
;MKLAENFDIPVISLVDTPGAYPGVGAEQRGQSEAIAKTTECCLSLGVPIVVVIIGEGGSGGAVAIGTGNNVLMLENSIYSVISPEGCSSILWKDASKNVEAASALKLTANDMQKVDVVDRVILEPIGGAHRNQLKTIESTGDAIEECLNILSNQHGNDLKRARQERYLQIGRAGLFSEKMSAVNSVLDQKYGKIKDKNLMKKIIFRTVLFSLLLIISIAILYYFFN
;
A
#
# COMPACT_ATOMS: atom_id res chain seq x y z
N MET A 1 18.86 0.72 -4.56
CA MET A 1 18.11 1.91 -4.15
C MET A 1 18.99 2.92 -3.41
N LYS A 2 19.56 2.65 -2.23
CA LYS A 2 20.48 3.60 -1.54
C LYS A 2 21.67 4.04 -2.41
N LEU A 3 22.19 3.16 -3.26
CA LEU A 3 23.23 3.52 -4.22
C LEU A 3 22.73 4.56 -5.23
N ALA A 4 21.50 4.40 -5.72
CA ALA A 4 20.88 5.38 -6.64
C ALA A 4 20.76 6.76 -5.97
N GLU A 5 20.32 6.80 -4.71
CA GLU A 5 20.27 8.05 -3.93
C GLU A 5 21.65 8.71 -3.77
N ASN A 6 22.69 7.92 -3.48
CA ASN A 6 24.06 8.45 -3.33
C ASN A 6 24.63 9.05 -4.61
N PHE A 7 24.18 8.57 -5.77
CA PHE A 7 24.61 9.06 -7.08
C PHE A 7 23.60 10.00 -7.75
N ASP A 8 22.50 10.33 -7.05
CA ASP A 8 21.41 11.19 -7.56
C ASP A 8 20.86 10.70 -8.91
N ILE A 9 20.67 9.37 -9.03
CA ILE A 9 20.11 8.74 -10.24
C ILE A 9 18.73 8.14 -9.96
N PRO A 10 17.80 8.21 -10.93
CA PRO A 10 16.45 7.65 -10.75
C PRO A 10 16.48 6.13 -10.63
N VAL A 11 15.43 5.60 -9.98
CA VAL A 11 15.19 4.16 -9.87
C VAL A 11 14.04 3.77 -10.78
N ILE A 12 14.24 2.77 -11.62
CA ILE A 12 13.19 2.13 -12.41
C ILE A 12 12.99 0.73 -11.85
N SER A 13 11.76 0.40 -11.51
CA SER A 13 11.36 -0.91 -11.00
C SER A 13 10.42 -1.60 -12.00
N LEU A 14 10.87 -2.70 -12.57
CA LEU A 14 10.04 -3.56 -13.43
C LEU A 14 9.49 -4.70 -12.57
N VAL A 15 8.17 -4.72 -12.38
CA VAL A 15 7.51 -5.66 -11.48
C VAL A 15 6.93 -6.82 -12.27
N ASP A 16 7.47 -8.01 -12.00
CA ASP A 16 6.94 -9.29 -12.46
C ASP A 16 7.25 -10.36 -11.39
N THR A 17 6.33 -10.49 -10.44
CA THR A 17 6.47 -11.42 -9.32
C THR A 17 5.11 -11.92 -8.85
N PRO A 18 4.94 -13.23 -8.64
CA PRO A 18 3.69 -13.79 -8.10
C PRO A 18 3.47 -13.44 -6.62
N GLY A 19 4.44 -12.80 -5.98
CA GLY A 19 4.38 -12.42 -4.58
C GLY A 19 5.43 -13.09 -3.71
N ALA A 20 5.31 -12.85 -2.41
CA ALA A 20 6.18 -13.46 -1.43
C ALA A 20 5.82 -14.94 -1.25
N TYR A 21 6.82 -15.82 -1.24
CA TYR A 21 6.59 -17.26 -1.07
C TYR A 21 6.06 -17.58 0.34
N PRO A 22 4.87 -18.21 0.47
CA PRO A 22 4.26 -18.48 1.77
C PRO A 22 4.84 -19.75 2.39
N GLY A 23 6.08 -19.70 2.85
CA GLY A 23 6.77 -20.86 3.41
C GLY A 23 7.56 -20.53 4.67
N VAL A 24 7.55 -21.44 5.64
CA VAL A 24 8.27 -21.31 6.93
C VAL A 24 9.74 -20.98 6.69
N GLY A 25 10.40 -21.65 5.75
CA GLY A 25 11.81 -21.38 5.45
C GLY A 25 12.07 -19.99 4.85
N ALA A 26 11.10 -19.38 4.15
CA ALA A 26 11.21 -18.02 3.67
C ALA A 26 11.10 -17.03 4.83
N GLU A 27 10.14 -17.22 5.73
CA GLU A 27 9.96 -16.39 6.93
C GLU A 27 11.18 -16.50 7.88
N GLN A 28 11.70 -17.68 8.10
CA GLN A 28 12.93 -17.89 8.90
C GLN A 28 14.14 -17.15 8.32
N ARG A 29 14.20 -16.95 7.00
CA ARG A 29 15.26 -16.19 6.33
C ARG A 29 14.96 -14.69 6.24
N GLY A 30 13.91 -14.19 6.90
CA GLY A 30 13.61 -12.77 7.03
C GLY A 30 12.87 -12.17 5.84
N GLN A 31 12.02 -12.93 5.14
CA GLN A 31 11.24 -12.44 3.98
C GLN A 31 10.38 -11.24 4.35
N SER A 32 9.63 -11.30 5.44
CA SER A 32 8.77 -10.20 5.89
C SER A 32 9.58 -8.94 6.23
N GLU A 33 10.74 -9.11 6.87
CA GLU A 33 11.65 -7.99 7.16
C GLU A 33 12.21 -7.38 5.87
N ALA A 34 12.57 -8.20 4.89
CA ALA A 34 13.08 -7.71 3.60
C ALA A 34 12.01 -6.89 2.86
N ILE A 35 10.75 -7.33 2.85
CA ILE A 35 9.63 -6.60 2.27
C ILE A 35 9.45 -5.25 2.99
N ALA A 36 9.38 -5.25 4.31
CA ALA A 36 9.19 -4.04 5.11
C ALA A 36 10.31 -3.02 4.90
N LYS A 37 11.58 -3.46 4.99
CA LYS A 37 12.76 -2.59 4.77
C LYS A 37 12.84 -2.04 3.35
N THR A 38 12.46 -2.83 2.35
CA THR A 38 12.47 -2.36 0.96
C THR A 38 11.39 -1.29 0.74
N THR A 39 10.19 -1.51 1.26
CA THR A 39 9.10 -0.51 1.21
C THR A 39 9.50 0.78 1.95
N GLU A 40 10.06 0.68 3.15
CA GLU A 40 10.58 1.83 3.90
C GLU A 40 11.67 2.58 3.12
N CYS A 41 12.59 1.85 2.49
CA CYS A 41 13.61 2.43 1.65
C CYS A 41 12.99 3.20 0.47
N CYS A 42 12.04 2.60 -0.26
CA CYS A 42 11.33 3.27 -1.34
C CYS A 42 10.67 4.58 -0.86
N LEU A 43 9.99 4.54 0.28
CA LEU A 43 9.29 5.72 0.83
C LEU A 43 10.25 6.80 1.34
N SER A 44 11.51 6.47 1.61
CA SER A 44 12.50 7.41 2.15
C SER A 44 13.42 8.04 1.12
N LEU A 45 13.57 7.45 -0.09
CA LEU A 45 14.47 7.95 -1.13
C LEU A 45 14.12 9.35 -1.63
N GLY A 46 15.15 10.18 -1.79
CA GLY A 46 15.03 11.52 -2.37
C GLY A 46 15.15 11.57 -3.90
N VAL A 47 15.26 10.43 -4.59
CA VAL A 47 15.35 10.35 -6.05
C VAL A 47 14.04 9.87 -6.67
N PRO A 48 13.78 10.17 -7.98
CA PRO A 48 12.64 9.65 -8.70
C PRO A 48 12.57 8.12 -8.68
N ILE A 49 11.38 7.58 -8.46
CA ILE A 49 11.11 6.14 -8.60
C ILE A 49 9.94 5.97 -9.55
N VAL A 50 10.18 5.33 -10.69
CA VAL A 50 9.14 4.94 -11.65
C VAL A 50 9.00 3.42 -11.62
N VAL A 51 7.77 2.97 -11.43
CA VAL A 51 7.43 1.54 -11.37
C VAL A 51 6.63 1.16 -12.61
N VAL A 52 6.94 0.02 -13.21
CA VAL A 52 6.15 -0.55 -14.29
C VAL A 52 5.79 -1.99 -13.94
N ILE A 53 4.52 -2.30 -13.84
CA ILE A 53 4.03 -3.67 -13.70
C ILE A 53 3.95 -4.26 -15.10
N ILE A 54 4.86 -5.20 -15.39
CA ILE A 54 5.06 -5.75 -16.73
C ILE A 54 4.44 -7.15 -16.95
N GLY A 55 3.99 -7.76 -15.87
CA GLY A 55 3.37 -9.07 -15.87
C GLY A 55 2.53 -9.27 -14.63
N GLU A 56 3.01 -10.04 -13.68
CA GLU A 56 2.30 -10.30 -12.43
C GLU A 56 2.83 -9.40 -11.30
N GLY A 57 1.97 -8.55 -10.76
CA GLY A 57 2.23 -7.76 -9.56
C GLY A 57 1.56 -8.41 -8.35
N GLY A 58 2.22 -9.39 -7.71
CA GLY A 58 1.64 -10.18 -6.64
C GLY A 58 2.03 -9.72 -5.24
N SER A 59 1.02 -9.49 -4.39
CA SER A 59 1.11 -9.41 -2.93
C SER A 59 2.23 -8.50 -2.39
N GLY A 60 2.80 -8.86 -1.25
CA GLY A 60 3.87 -8.12 -0.58
C GLY A 60 5.17 -8.03 -1.39
N GLY A 61 5.46 -9.00 -2.25
CA GLY A 61 6.60 -8.96 -3.15
C GLY A 61 6.51 -7.79 -4.14
N ALA A 62 5.35 -7.62 -4.76
CA ALA A 62 5.10 -6.50 -5.67
C ALA A 62 5.08 -5.15 -4.94
N VAL A 63 4.46 -5.07 -3.75
CA VAL A 63 4.43 -3.84 -2.94
C VAL A 63 5.84 -3.40 -2.54
N ALA A 64 6.71 -4.35 -2.19
CA ALA A 64 8.08 -4.05 -1.77
C ALA A 64 8.87 -3.25 -2.81
N ILE A 65 8.72 -3.57 -4.08
CA ILE A 65 9.43 -2.95 -5.20
C ILE A 65 8.54 -2.03 -6.05
N GLY A 66 7.23 -2.01 -5.76
CA GLY A 66 6.20 -1.23 -6.47
C GLY A 66 5.90 0.13 -5.85
N THR A 67 6.60 0.53 -4.78
CA THR A 67 6.34 1.78 -4.08
C THR A 67 7.08 2.95 -4.74
N GLY A 68 6.51 3.52 -5.82
CA GLY A 68 7.10 4.58 -6.63
C GLY A 68 6.37 5.93 -6.58
N ASN A 69 6.98 6.95 -7.22
CA ASN A 69 6.32 8.23 -7.49
C ASN A 69 5.23 8.07 -8.55
N ASN A 70 5.56 7.33 -9.62
CA ASN A 70 4.61 6.90 -10.63
C ASN A 70 4.58 5.39 -10.73
N VAL A 71 3.39 4.84 -10.89
CA VAL A 71 3.14 3.42 -11.10
C VAL A 71 2.44 3.25 -12.44
N LEU A 72 3.13 2.65 -13.38
CA LEU A 72 2.66 2.32 -14.71
C LEU A 72 2.35 0.83 -14.78
N MET A 73 1.50 0.41 -15.72
CA MET A 73 1.12 -0.99 -15.83
C MET A 73 0.84 -1.34 -17.29
N LEU A 74 1.36 -2.46 -17.78
CA LEU A 74 0.99 -2.98 -19.09
C LEU A 74 -0.48 -3.41 -19.08
N GLU A 75 -1.15 -3.26 -20.23
CA GLU A 75 -2.60 -3.46 -20.39
C GLU A 75 -3.08 -4.84 -19.93
N ASN A 76 -2.30 -5.88 -20.21
CA ASN A 76 -2.64 -7.27 -19.87
C ASN A 76 -1.98 -7.78 -18.59
N SER A 77 -1.27 -6.93 -17.87
CA SER A 77 -0.73 -7.24 -16.55
C SER A 77 -1.81 -7.31 -15.48
N ILE A 78 -1.49 -7.95 -14.36
CA ILE A 78 -2.36 -8.01 -13.18
C ILE A 78 -1.66 -7.44 -11.96
N TYR A 79 -2.42 -6.80 -11.06
CA TYR A 79 -1.91 -6.32 -9.78
C TYR A 79 -2.89 -6.68 -8.68
N SER A 80 -2.47 -7.53 -7.75
CA SER A 80 -3.36 -8.08 -6.72
C SER A 80 -2.62 -8.39 -5.42
N VAL A 81 -3.34 -8.26 -4.31
CA VAL A 81 -2.83 -8.62 -2.98
C VAL A 81 -2.71 -10.13 -2.78
N ILE A 82 -3.49 -10.92 -3.51
CA ILE A 82 -3.56 -12.39 -3.40
C ILE A 82 -4.02 -12.98 -4.73
N SER A 83 -3.68 -14.25 -5.00
CA SER A 83 -4.23 -14.97 -6.15
C SER A 83 -5.74 -15.19 -6.00
N PRO A 84 -6.49 -15.32 -7.13
CA PRO A 84 -7.92 -15.64 -7.10
C PRO A 84 -8.22 -16.94 -6.33
N GLU A 85 -7.38 -17.96 -6.46
CA GLU A 85 -7.51 -19.23 -5.73
C GLU A 85 -7.32 -19.05 -4.23
N GLY A 86 -6.33 -18.27 -3.82
CA GLY A 86 -6.10 -17.92 -2.42
C GLY A 86 -7.26 -17.12 -1.85
N CYS A 87 -7.75 -16.13 -2.59
CA CYS A 87 -8.91 -15.32 -2.21
C CYS A 87 -10.17 -16.18 -2.04
N SER A 88 -10.46 -17.05 -3.02
CA SER A 88 -11.64 -17.92 -2.96
C SER A 88 -11.56 -18.91 -1.79
N SER A 89 -10.41 -19.47 -1.53
CA SER A 89 -10.18 -20.38 -0.40
C SER A 89 -10.42 -19.69 0.95
N ILE A 90 -10.05 -18.42 1.10
CA ILE A 90 -10.25 -17.65 2.33
C ILE A 90 -11.69 -17.20 2.49
N LEU A 91 -12.29 -16.57 1.46
CA LEU A 91 -13.59 -15.93 1.57
C LEU A 91 -14.76 -16.92 1.43
N TRP A 92 -14.65 -17.88 0.52
CA TRP A 92 -15.72 -18.87 0.28
C TRP A 92 -15.40 -20.26 0.83
N LYS A 93 -14.17 -20.50 1.31
CA LYS A 93 -13.68 -21.82 1.72
C LYS A 93 -13.78 -22.86 0.60
N ASP A 94 -13.70 -22.41 -0.64
CA ASP A 94 -13.86 -23.21 -1.85
C ASP A 94 -12.97 -22.63 -2.96
N ALA A 95 -11.87 -23.31 -3.26
CA ALA A 95 -10.90 -22.87 -4.28
C ALA A 95 -11.46 -22.91 -5.72
N SER A 96 -12.57 -23.63 -5.96
CA SER A 96 -13.21 -23.69 -7.29
C SER A 96 -13.87 -22.36 -7.69
N LYS A 97 -14.11 -21.46 -6.74
CA LYS A 97 -14.71 -20.13 -6.97
C LYS A 97 -13.70 -19.06 -7.36
N ASN A 98 -12.62 -19.46 -8.03
CA ASN A 98 -11.55 -18.55 -8.46
C ASN A 98 -12.01 -17.50 -9.48
N VAL A 99 -12.99 -17.82 -10.33
CA VAL A 99 -13.53 -16.86 -11.32
C VAL A 99 -14.31 -15.73 -10.64
N GLU A 100 -15.14 -16.06 -9.67
CA GLU A 100 -15.86 -15.08 -8.85
C GLU A 100 -14.88 -14.23 -8.04
N ALA A 101 -13.85 -14.87 -7.48
CA ALA A 101 -12.81 -14.17 -6.75
C ALA A 101 -12.03 -13.20 -7.65
N ALA A 102 -11.61 -13.61 -8.85
CA ALA A 102 -10.93 -12.76 -9.81
C ALA A 102 -11.78 -11.53 -10.19
N SER A 103 -13.06 -11.76 -10.44
CA SER A 103 -14.01 -10.68 -10.75
C SER A 103 -14.19 -9.69 -9.58
N ALA A 104 -14.16 -10.19 -8.34
CA ALA A 104 -14.29 -9.36 -7.13
C ALA A 104 -13.02 -8.59 -6.80
N LEU A 105 -11.85 -9.16 -7.05
CA LEU A 105 -10.53 -8.56 -6.79
C LEU A 105 -10.23 -7.38 -7.72
N LYS A 106 -10.84 -7.32 -8.92
CA LYS A 106 -10.65 -6.23 -9.89
C LYS A 106 -9.16 -5.97 -10.16
N LEU A 107 -8.43 -7.00 -10.53
CA LEU A 107 -6.97 -7.03 -10.61
C LEU A 107 -6.40 -6.51 -11.95
N THR A 108 -7.25 -6.10 -12.90
CA THR A 108 -6.81 -5.64 -14.22
C THR A 108 -6.21 -4.23 -14.18
N ALA A 109 -5.38 -3.89 -15.18
CA ALA A 109 -4.78 -2.57 -15.31
C ALA A 109 -5.82 -1.43 -15.29
N ASN A 110 -6.92 -1.60 -16.01
CA ASN A 110 -8.01 -0.63 -16.03
C ASN A 110 -8.72 -0.48 -14.69
N ASP A 111 -8.86 -1.58 -13.93
CA ASP A 111 -9.46 -1.52 -12.60
C ASP A 111 -8.53 -0.81 -11.61
N MET A 112 -7.23 -1.08 -11.67
CA MET A 112 -6.22 -0.43 -10.83
C MET A 112 -6.11 1.07 -11.12
N GLN A 113 -6.27 1.47 -12.38
CA GLN A 113 -6.29 2.89 -12.75
C GLN A 113 -7.53 3.60 -12.21
N LYS A 114 -8.72 2.96 -12.24
CA LYS A 114 -9.96 3.54 -11.69
C LYS A 114 -9.94 3.79 -10.19
N VAL A 115 -9.08 3.08 -9.46
CA VAL A 115 -8.92 3.22 -8.00
C VAL A 115 -7.66 4.00 -7.62
N ASP A 116 -7.02 4.67 -8.58
CA ASP A 116 -5.84 5.53 -8.41
C ASP A 116 -4.61 4.80 -7.82
N VAL A 117 -4.54 3.48 -7.99
CA VAL A 117 -3.35 2.68 -7.64
C VAL A 117 -2.31 2.74 -8.76
N VAL A 118 -2.77 2.77 -10.01
CA VAL A 118 -1.96 2.89 -11.22
C VAL A 118 -2.24 4.22 -11.89
N ASP A 119 -1.19 4.96 -12.24
CA ASP A 119 -1.30 6.28 -12.89
C ASP A 119 -1.62 6.18 -14.37
N ARG A 120 -1.01 5.20 -15.04
CA ARG A 120 -1.13 5.06 -16.50
C ARG A 120 -1.07 3.61 -16.92
N VAL A 121 -1.98 3.24 -17.82
CA VAL A 121 -1.94 1.95 -18.52
C VAL A 121 -1.18 2.13 -19.84
N ILE A 122 -0.22 1.26 -20.09
CA ILE A 122 0.56 1.21 -21.33
C ILE A 122 -0.11 0.16 -22.23
N LEU A 123 -0.60 0.60 -23.38
CA LEU A 123 -1.27 -0.28 -24.33
C LEU A 123 -0.30 -1.26 -24.95
N GLU A 124 -0.74 -2.50 -25.10
CA GLU A 124 0.01 -3.56 -25.73
C GLU A 124 -0.43 -3.80 -27.19
N PRO A 125 0.43 -4.40 -28.01
CA PRO A 125 0.02 -4.89 -29.32
C PRO A 125 -1.12 -5.90 -29.22
N ILE A 126 -1.96 -5.97 -30.25
CA ILE A 126 -3.05 -6.96 -30.32
C ILE A 126 -2.48 -8.37 -30.10
N GLY A 127 -3.00 -9.05 -29.09
CA GLY A 127 -2.57 -10.38 -28.67
C GLY A 127 -1.45 -10.39 -27.63
N GLY A 128 -1.05 -9.22 -27.10
CA GLY A 128 -0.13 -9.08 -25.96
C GLY A 128 1.30 -8.68 -26.34
N ALA A 129 2.09 -8.30 -25.34
CA ALA A 129 3.46 -7.81 -25.46
C ALA A 129 4.38 -8.70 -26.31
N HIS A 130 4.25 -10.02 -26.17
CA HIS A 130 5.07 -11.00 -26.89
C HIS A 130 4.85 -11.00 -28.40
N ARG A 131 3.76 -10.44 -28.92
CA ARG A 131 3.46 -10.35 -30.35
C ARG A 131 4.29 -9.29 -31.07
N ASN A 132 4.66 -8.23 -30.36
CA ASN A 132 5.57 -7.22 -30.87
C ASN A 132 6.38 -6.62 -29.72
N GLN A 133 7.45 -7.32 -29.36
CA GLN A 133 8.31 -6.98 -28.24
C GLN A 133 8.95 -5.61 -28.40
N LEU A 134 9.45 -5.26 -29.60
CA LEU A 134 10.10 -3.99 -29.85
C LEU A 134 9.14 -2.82 -29.59
N LYS A 135 7.93 -2.89 -30.13
CA LYS A 135 6.92 -1.85 -29.89
C LYS A 135 6.55 -1.73 -28.42
N THR A 136 6.45 -2.87 -27.70
CA THR A 136 6.15 -2.83 -26.25
C THR A 136 7.28 -2.20 -25.47
N ILE A 137 8.55 -2.52 -25.80
CA ILE A 137 9.73 -1.93 -25.18
C ILE A 137 9.78 -0.42 -25.42
N GLU A 138 9.58 0.01 -26.69
CA GLU A 138 9.55 1.43 -27.08
C GLU A 138 8.45 2.18 -26.31
N SER A 139 7.20 1.70 -26.36
CA SER A 139 6.08 2.35 -25.63
C SER A 139 6.29 2.41 -24.12
N THR A 140 6.94 1.40 -23.56
CA THR A 140 7.28 1.37 -22.12
C THR A 140 8.40 2.35 -21.81
N GLY A 141 9.43 2.42 -22.67
CA GLY A 141 10.53 3.38 -22.57
C GLY A 141 10.04 4.82 -22.63
N ASP A 142 9.20 5.15 -23.62
CA ASP A 142 8.60 6.47 -23.79
C ASP A 142 7.80 6.88 -22.54
N ALA A 143 6.99 5.96 -21.99
CA ALA A 143 6.20 6.23 -20.79
C ALA A 143 7.06 6.46 -19.55
N ILE A 144 8.16 5.74 -19.40
CA ILE A 144 9.13 5.94 -18.32
C ILE A 144 9.83 7.29 -18.49
N GLU A 145 10.29 7.62 -19.69
CA GLU A 145 10.96 8.89 -20.01
C GLU A 145 10.07 10.09 -19.70
N GLU A 146 8.80 10.05 -20.11
CA GLU A 146 7.83 11.11 -19.77
C GLU A 146 7.72 11.32 -18.26
N CYS A 147 7.61 10.24 -17.48
CA CYS A 147 7.56 10.32 -16.03
C CYS A 147 8.85 10.91 -15.44
N LEU A 148 10.00 10.46 -15.91
CA LEU A 148 11.31 10.93 -15.43
C LEU A 148 11.52 12.41 -15.75
N ASN A 149 11.10 12.88 -16.92
CA ASN A 149 11.21 14.29 -17.31
C ASN A 149 10.43 15.22 -16.37
N ILE A 150 9.29 14.75 -15.84
CA ILE A 150 8.49 15.49 -14.87
C ILE A 150 9.13 15.43 -13.47
N LEU A 151 9.57 14.25 -13.04
CA LEU A 151 10.07 14.01 -11.70
C LEU A 151 11.47 14.60 -11.48
N SER A 152 12.35 14.57 -12.48
CA SER A 152 13.74 15.04 -12.37
C SER A 152 13.85 16.56 -12.15
N ASN A 153 12.78 17.31 -12.38
CA ASN A 153 12.72 18.74 -12.09
C ASN A 153 12.28 19.06 -10.65
N GLN A 154 12.04 18.06 -9.81
CA GLN A 154 11.58 18.24 -8.44
C GLN A 154 12.70 18.02 -7.43
N HIS A 155 12.63 18.73 -6.30
CA HIS A 155 13.58 18.50 -5.21
C HIS A 155 13.33 17.15 -4.50
N GLY A 156 14.39 16.51 -4.02
CA GLY A 156 14.32 15.20 -3.38
C GLY A 156 13.34 15.12 -2.21
N ASN A 157 13.24 16.17 -1.40
CA ASN A 157 12.28 16.22 -0.29
C ASN A 157 10.81 16.28 -0.78
N ASP A 158 10.55 16.94 -1.92
CA ASP A 158 9.21 17.02 -2.50
C ASP A 158 8.82 15.69 -3.14
N LEU A 159 9.76 15.03 -3.85
CA LEU A 159 9.60 13.67 -4.37
C LEU A 159 9.24 12.67 -3.27
N LYS A 160 9.96 12.70 -2.16
CA LYS A 160 9.73 11.86 -1.00
C LYS A 160 8.34 12.12 -0.41
N ARG A 161 8.00 13.39 -0.15
CA ARG A 161 6.71 13.79 0.43
C ARG A 161 5.55 13.41 -0.49
N ALA A 162 5.63 13.74 -1.77
CA ALA A 162 4.60 13.39 -2.75
C ALA A 162 4.35 11.87 -2.83
N ARG A 163 5.43 11.07 -2.79
CA ARG A 163 5.35 9.60 -2.74
C ARG A 163 4.64 9.12 -1.47
N GLN A 164 5.00 9.64 -0.31
CA GLN A 164 4.36 9.26 0.96
C GLN A 164 2.87 9.64 0.97
N GLU A 165 2.53 10.86 0.55
CA GLU A 165 1.15 11.35 0.48
C GLU A 165 0.30 10.51 -0.49
N ARG A 166 0.86 10.12 -1.65
CA ARG A 166 0.21 9.23 -2.61
C ARG A 166 -0.34 7.96 -1.95
N TYR A 167 0.51 7.23 -1.22
CA TYR A 167 0.10 5.97 -0.59
C TYR A 167 -0.86 6.18 0.59
N LEU A 168 -0.76 7.31 1.30
CA LEU A 168 -1.71 7.67 2.35
C LEU A 168 -3.09 8.06 1.82
N GLN A 169 -3.20 8.43 0.55
CA GLN A 169 -4.47 8.79 -0.08
C GLN A 169 -5.23 7.59 -0.67
N ILE A 170 -4.54 6.48 -0.95
CA ILE A 170 -5.19 5.27 -1.47
C ILE A 170 -6.31 4.84 -0.52
N GLY A 171 -7.52 4.69 -1.08
CA GLY A 171 -8.72 4.32 -0.33
C GLY A 171 -9.42 5.46 0.41
N ARG A 172 -8.87 6.70 0.41
CA ARG A 172 -9.56 7.86 0.99
C ARG A 172 -10.56 8.52 0.04
N ALA A 173 -10.33 8.43 -1.27
CA ALA A 173 -11.16 9.06 -2.29
C ALA A 173 -12.24 8.09 -2.81
N GLY A 174 -13.37 8.03 -2.16
CA GLY A 174 -14.63 7.70 -2.80
C GLY A 174 -15.12 6.25 -2.75
N LEU A 175 -14.39 5.22 -3.14
CA LEU A 175 -14.91 3.83 -3.17
C LEU A 175 -15.10 3.20 -1.78
N PHE A 176 -14.34 3.67 -0.81
CA PHE A 176 -14.48 3.26 0.59
C PHE A 176 -15.38 4.19 1.40
N SER A 177 -15.59 5.45 0.98
CA SER A 177 -16.38 6.41 1.78
C SER A 177 -17.86 6.02 1.84
N GLU A 178 -18.47 5.55 0.74
CA GLU A 178 -19.85 5.08 0.73
C GLU A 178 -20.02 3.74 1.47
N LYS A 179 -19.11 2.79 1.23
CA LYS A 179 -19.12 1.51 1.96
C LYS A 179 -18.72 1.66 3.42
N MET A 180 -17.77 2.54 3.74
CA MET A 180 -17.43 2.85 5.14
C MET A 180 -18.54 3.60 5.84
N SER A 181 -19.30 4.47 5.17
CA SER A 181 -20.48 5.08 5.76
C SER A 181 -21.57 4.04 6.05
N ALA A 182 -21.76 3.07 5.15
CA ALA A 182 -22.68 1.95 5.35
C ALA A 182 -22.20 1.00 6.47
N VAL A 183 -20.91 0.66 6.51
CA VAL A 183 -20.33 -0.17 7.58
C VAL A 183 -20.37 0.57 8.92
N ASN A 184 -20.01 1.85 8.94
CA ASN A 184 -20.10 2.68 10.15
C ASN A 184 -21.55 2.84 10.64
N SER A 185 -22.53 2.96 9.73
CA SER A 185 -23.94 2.99 10.11
C SER A 185 -24.41 1.67 10.75
N VAL A 186 -23.95 0.53 10.25
CA VAL A 186 -24.23 -0.80 10.82
C VAL A 186 -23.53 -0.98 12.16
N LEU A 187 -22.27 -0.52 12.29
CA LEU A 187 -21.53 -0.56 13.55
C LEU A 187 -22.14 0.37 14.58
N ASP A 188 -22.53 1.59 14.20
CA ASP A 188 -23.24 2.54 15.05
C ASP A 188 -24.60 2.01 15.51
N GLN A 189 -25.31 1.24 14.68
CA GLN A 189 -26.56 0.61 15.02
C GLN A 189 -26.38 -0.58 15.97
N LYS A 190 -25.31 -1.36 15.81
CA LYS A 190 -25.03 -2.56 16.63
C LYS A 190 -24.33 -2.26 17.95
N TYR A 191 -23.47 -1.24 18.00
CA TYR A 191 -22.64 -0.92 19.15
C TYR A 191 -22.90 0.49 19.76
N GLY A 192 -23.88 1.22 19.23
CA GLY A 192 -24.16 2.60 19.57
C GLY A 192 -23.11 3.57 18.99
N LYS A 193 -23.56 4.79 18.66
CA LYS A 193 -22.61 5.84 18.20
C LYS A 193 -21.53 6.03 19.25
N ILE A 194 -20.29 5.66 18.93
CA ILE A 194 -19.11 6.08 19.70
C ILE A 194 -18.93 7.60 19.44
N LYS A 195 -19.95 8.36 19.84
CA LYS A 195 -19.87 9.80 19.94
C LYS A 195 -19.43 10.09 21.36
N ASP A 196 -18.15 10.17 21.61
CA ASP A 196 -17.71 11.29 22.43
C ASP A 196 -16.19 11.40 22.50
N LYS A 197 -15.61 12.35 21.76
CA LYS A 197 -14.32 12.95 22.16
C LYS A 197 -14.36 13.43 23.63
N ASN A 198 -15.55 13.74 24.15
CA ASN A 198 -15.78 14.10 25.55
C ASN A 198 -15.77 12.89 26.48
N LEU A 199 -16.21 11.70 26.04
CA LEU A 199 -16.15 10.49 26.88
C LEU A 199 -14.69 10.04 27.09
N MET A 200 -13.87 10.06 26.04
CA MET A 200 -12.42 9.80 26.18
C MET A 200 -11.74 10.83 27.07
N LYS A 201 -12.05 12.13 26.92
CA LYS A 201 -11.56 13.17 27.83
C LYS A 201 -12.03 12.96 29.27
N LYS A 202 -13.28 12.56 29.49
CA LYS A 202 -13.80 12.24 30.82
C LYS A 202 -13.15 11.01 31.45
N ILE A 203 -12.88 9.97 30.65
CA ILE A 203 -12.18 8.75 31.14
C ILE A 203 -10.74 9.11 31.50
N ILE A 204 -10.01 9.81 30.63
CA ILE A 204 -8.63 10.24 30.90
C ILE A 204 -8.59 11.17 32.12
N PHE A 205 -9.51 12.12 32.23
CA PHE A 205 -9.58 13.02 33.40
C PHE A 205 -9.86 12.26 34.69
N ARG A 206 -10.78 11.29 34.70
CA ARG A 206 -11.06 10.46 35.87
C ARG A 206 -9.88 9.58 36.28
N THR A 207 -9.17 8.96 35.30
CA THR A 207 -7.98 8.13 35.62
C THR A 207 -6.82 8.97 36.16
N VAL A 208 -6.58 10.17 35.60
CA VAL A 208 -5.56 11.10 36.12
C VAL A 208 -5.93 11.58 37.51
N LEU A 209 -7.20 11.96 37.77
CA LEU A 209 -7.66 12.39 39.08
C LEU A 209 -7.53 11.28 40.11
N PHE A 210 -7.85 10.03 39.75
CA PHE A 210 -7.73 8.89 40.67
C PHE A 210 -6.27 8.57 41.02
N SER A 211 -5.35 8.65 40.07
CA SER A 211 -3.92 8.49 40.33
C SER A 211 -3.35 9.58 41.20
N LEU A 212 -3.80 10.83 41.04
CA LEU A 212 -3.39 11.96 41.87
C LEU A 212 -3.88 11.80 43.33
N LEU A 213 -5.11 11.36 43.51
CA LEU A 213 -5.67 11.08 44.86
C LEU A 213 -4.92 9.90 45.54
N LEU A 214 -4.53 8.90 44.79
CA LEU A 214 -3.73 7.78 45.29
C LEU A 214 -2.34 8.23 45.78
N ILE A 215 -1.67 9.08 44.99
CA ILE A 215 -0.36 9.65 45.36
C ILE A 215 -0.47 10.49 46.62
N ILE A 216 -1.52 11.35 46.73
CA ILE A 216 -1.75 12.17 47.89
C ILE A 216 -2.01 11.29 49.13
N SER A 217 -2.82 10.24 49.03
CA SER A 217 -3.09 9.30 50.13
C SER A 217 -1.84 8.57 50.60
N ILE A 218 -0.96 8.16 49.70
CA ILE A 218 0.34 7.55 50.00
C ILE A 218 1.26 8.56 50.70
N ALA A 219 1.30 9.81 50.25
CA ALA A 219 2.09 10.86 50.89
C ALA A 219 1.62 11.22 52.28
N ILE A 220 0.31 11.24 52.50
CA ILE A 220 -0.28 11.46 53.85
C ILE A 220 0.06 10.28 54.77
N LEU A 221 -0.08 9.04 54.32
CA LEU A 221 0.31 7.83 55.09
C LEU A 221 1.80 7.88 55.45
N TYR A 222 2.66 8.23 54.51
CA TYR A 222 4.09 8.36 54.74
C TYR A 222 4.42 9.45 55.81
N TYR A 223 3.68 10.58 55.79
CA TYR A 223 3.88 11.66 56.72
C TYR A 223 3.38 11.29 58.18
N PHE A 224 2.36 10.45 58.28
CA PHE A 224 1.83 10.02 59.62
C PHE A 224 2.57 8.83 60.24
N PHE A 225 3.33 8.08 59.46
CA PHE A 225 4.08 6.89 59.93
C PHE A 225 5.59 7.12 60.03
N ASN A 226 6.11 8.29 59.69
CA ASN A 226 7.46 8.78 59.98
C ASN A 226 7.43 10.02 60.89
#